data_5998952cfeb4112942f79dab7b62492d
#
_entry.id   5998952cfeb4112942f79dab7b62492d
#
_cell.length_a   1.000
_cell.length_b   1.000
_cell.length_c   1.000
_cell.angle_alpha   90.00
_cell.angle_beta   90.00
_cell.angle_gamma   90.00
#
_symmetry.space_group_name_H-M   'P 1'
#
loop_
_entity.id
_entity.type
_entity.pdbx_description
1 polymer ?
#
loop_
_entity_poly.entity_id
_entity_poly.type
_entity_poly.pdbx_seq_one_letter_code
_entity_poly.pdbx_strand_id
1 'polypeptide(L)'
;MYKFGLIGYPLSHSMSKVIQEAAFKSIGVEGSYEIMETEQEDLISRLKYLRANGFQGFNVTIPLKVPITLFLSGVDNVANVAGSANTIKILPDSSMYGYNTDVYGFVEAMPEEIRPTLKGQNAAVLGNGGAARAIAVGLAILKVKKIDFYARNIINGAEMVEALRRNFPDVEMNCKQIENLSSLAEYKILVNTTPIGMKSKAMGISPIEEDIIKTMNKDSIVYDIVYNPLKTELIRIAKRHGLMTIQGLDMLIYQGAKAFEIWTGKKPDTLKMKIAALEEMVD
;
A
#
# COMPACT_ATOMS: atom_id res chain seq x y z
N MET A 1 -9.04 6.51 -26.49
CA MET A 1 -7.94 5.71 -25.91
C MET A 1 -7.56 6.32 -24.55
N TYR A 2 -7.55 5.53 -23.48
CA TYR A 2 -7.12 5.97 -22.15
C TYR A 2 -5.59 6.03 -22.06
N LYS A 3 -5.04 6.97 -21.31
CA LYS A 3 -3.61 7.08 -21.07
C LYS A 3 -3.32 7.30 -19.59
N PHE A 4 -2.75 6.29 -18.94
CA PHE A 4 -2.42 6.30 -17.53
C PHE A 4 -0.94 5.97 -17.29
N GLY A 5 -0.45 6.12 -16.07
CA GLY A 5 0.93 5.78 -15.74
C GLY A 5 1.18 5.60 -14.25
N LEU A 6 2.43 5.31 -13.92
CA LEU A 6 2.97 5.25 -12.56
C LEU A 6 4.18 6.14 -12.45
N ILE A 7 4.24 6.94 -11.39
CA ILE A 7 5.42 7.72 -11.00
C ILE A 7 5.94 7.30 -9.61
N GLY A 8 7.25 7.36 -9.44
CA GLY A 8 7.99 6.99 -8.22
C GLY A 8 9.39 6.51 -8.55
N TYR A 9 10.15 6.07 -7.55
CA TYR A 9 11.52 5.59 -7.75
C TYR A 9 11.97 4.65 -6.61
N PRO A 10 12.62 3.53 -6.91
CA PRO A 10 12.78 2.90 -8.23
C PRO A 10 11.52 2.11 -8.66
N LEU A 11 11.32 1.92 -9.98
CA LEU A 11 10.15 1.26 -10.54
C LEU A 11 10.45 -0.01 -11.38
N SER A 12 11.71 -0.41 -11.50
CA SER A 12 12.18 -1.49 -12.37
C SER A 12 11.48 -2.84 -12.18
N HIS A 13 10.85 -3.06 -11.02
CA HIS A 13 10.15 -4.31 -10.69
C HIS A 13 8.65 -4.10 -10.46
N SER A 14 8.09 -2.99 -10.93
CA SER A 14 6.68 -2.67 -10.74
C SER A 14 5.79 -3.53 -11.63
N MET A 15 4.83 -4.20 -11.01
CA MET A 15 3.80 -4.99 -11.70
C MET A 15 2.60 -4.13 -12.16
N SER A 16 2.62 -2.82 -11.88
CA SER A 16 1.47 -1.94 -12.16
C SER A 16 1.09 -1.91 -13.64
N LYS A 17 2.07 -1.94 -14.55
CA LYS A 17 1.81 -1.97 -16.00
C LYS A 17 1.05 -3.24 -16.39
N VAL A 18 1.54 -4.38 -15.97
CA VAL A 18 0.93 -5.70 -16.28
C VAL A 18 -0.52 -5.78 -15.81
N ILE A 19 -0.78 -5.40 -14.55
CA ILE A 19 -2.14 -5.46 -14.01
C ILE A 19 -3.09 -4.45 -14.67
N GLN A 20 -2.61 -3.26 -15.02
CA GLN A 20 -3.45 -2.24 -15.68
C GLN A 20 -3.70 -2.58 -17.16
N GLU A 21 -2.75 -3.16 -17.88
CA GLU A 21 -2.97 -3.67 -19.24
C GLU A 21 -3.97 -4.84 -19.23
N ALA A 22 -3.90 -5.73 -18.22
CA ALA A 22 -4.91 -6.76 -18.03
C ALA A 22 -6.29 -6.17 -17.71
N ALA A 23 -6.35 -5.07 -16.94
CA ALA A 23 -7.60 -4.36 -16.66
C ALA A 23 -8.25 -3.82 -17.94
N PHE A 24 -7.48 -3.14 -18.82
CA PHE A 24 -7.99 -2.68 -20.13
C PHE A 24 -8.55 -3.82 -20.98
N LYS A 25 -7.77 -4.90 -21.11
CA LYS A 25 -8.19 -6.10 -21.89
C LYS A 25 -9.45 -6.74 -21.30
N SER A 26 -9.57 -6.76 -19.97
CA SER A 26 -10.67 -7.43 -19.27
C SER A 26 -12.07 -6.87 -19.60
N ILE A 27 -12.13 -5.58 -19.94
CA ILE A 27 -13.37 -4.86 -20.25
C ILE A 27 -13.45 -4.37 -21.71
N GLY A 28 -12.49 -4.78 -22.54
CA GLY A 28 -12.50 -4.45 -23.98
C GLY A 28 -12.35 -2.96 -24.31
N VAL A 29 -11.55 -2.22 -23.53
CA VAL A 29 -11.26 -0.81 -23.83
C VAL A 29 -9.80 -0.62 -24.22
N GLU A 30 -9.55 0.36 -25.10
CA GLU A 30 -8.21 0.73 -25.49
C GLU A 30 -7.57 1.68 -24.50
N GLY A 31 -6.35 1.38 -24.10
CA GLY A 31 -5.57 2.23 -23.19
C GLY A 31 -4.11 1.84 -23.11
N SER A 32 -3.31 2.72 -22.55
CA SER A 32 -1.90 2.50 -22.28
C SER A 32 -1.57 2.83 -20.82
N TYR A 33 -0.55 2.16 -20.29
CA TYR A 33 -0.03 2.43 -18.97
C TYR A 33 1.50 2.52 -19.03
N GLU A 34 2.03 3.68 -18.64
CA GLU A 34 3.46 3.97 -18.73
C GLU A 34 4.11 3.97 -17.35
N ILE A 35 5.31 3.36 -17.26
CA ILE A 35 6.14 3.41 -16.04
C ILE A 35 7.14 4.54 -16.22
N MET A 36 7.13 5.49 -15.29
CA MET A 36 7.95 6.71 -15.37
C MET A 36 8.71 6.91 -14.06
N GLU A 37 9.95 6.43 -14.02
CA GLU A 37 10.80 6.70 -12.85
C GLU A 37 10.90 8.20 -12.60
N THR A 38 10.64 8.58 -11.36
CA THR A 38 10.56 9.99 -10.96
C THR A 38 11.03 10.10 -9.51
N GLU A 39 12.14 10.78 -9.32
CA GLU A 39 12.64 11.16 -7.98
C GLU A 39 11.88 12.37 -7.45
N GLN A 40 12.08 12.72 -6.19
CA GLN A 40 11.29 13.79 -5.57
C GLN A 40 11.63 15.16 -6.19
N GLU A 41 12.87 15.37 -6.60
CA GLU A 41 13.37 16.59 -7.25
C GLU A 41 12.71 16.79 -8.62
N ASP A 42 12.37 15.71 -9.31
CA ASP A 42 11.78 15.71 -10.65
C ASP A 42 10.25 15.80 -10.66
N LEU A 43 9.60 15.77 -9.48
CA LEU A 43 8.15 15.68 -9.38
C LEU A 43 7.44 16.79 -10.17
N ILE A 44 7.89 18.06 -10.03
CA ILE A 44 7.25 19.20 -10.70
C ILE A 44 7.34 19.08 -12.23
N SER A 45 8.51 18.71 -12.75
CA SER A 45 8.72 18.53 -14.19
C SER A 45 7.88 17.38 -14.73
N ARG A 46 7.77 16.28 -13.97
CA ARG A 46 6.93 15.12 -14.31
C ARG A 46 5.45 15.49 -14.34
N LEU A 47 4.94 16.25 -13.37
CA LEU A 47 3.55 16.70 -13.37
C LEU A 47 3.20 17.59 -14.56
N LYS A 48 4.12 18.48 -14.96
CA LYS A 48 3.96 19.28 -16.19
C LYS A 48 3.89 18.38 -17.43
N TYR A 49 4.79 17.41 -17.52
CA TYR A 49 4.81 16.43 -18.62
C TYR A 49 3.50 15.65 -18.74
N LEU A 50 2.98 15.11 -17.63
CA LEU A 50 1.75 14.34 -17.61
C LEU A 50 0.55 15.14 -18.12
N ARG A 51 0.41 16.39 -17.65
CA ARG A 51 -0.65 17.31 -18.13
C ARG A 51 -0.54 17.63 -19.62
N ALA A 52 0.68 17.89 -20.11
CA ALA A 52 0.91 18.28 -21.50
C ALA A 52 0.75 17.12 -22.50
N ASN A 53 0.88 15.85 -22.04
CA ASN A 53 0.89 14.68 -22.91
C ASN A 53 -0.37 13.82 -22.84
N GLY A 54 -1.50 14.40 -22.38
CA GLY A 54 -2.82 13.79 -22.45
C GLY A 54 -3.07 12.64 -21.49
N PHE A 55 -2.30 12.56 -20.38
CA PHE A 55 -2.61 11.62 -19.32
C PHE A 55 -3.90 12.04 -18.61
N GLN A 56 -4.77 11.08 -18.35
CA GLN A 56 -6.04 11.29 -17.64
C GLN A 56 -5.95 10.89 -16.16
N GLY A 57 -4.84 10.25 -15.78
CA GLY A 57 -4.56 9.87 -14.42
C GLY A 57 -3.26 9.10 -14.30
N PHE A 58 -2.81 8.91 -13.08
CA PHE A 58 -1.60 8.15 -12.79
C PHE A 58 -1.59 7.66 -11.35
N ASN A 59 -0.90 6.55 -11.11
CA ASN A 59 -0.56 6.12 -9.77
C ASN A 59 0.74 6.79 -9.29
N VAL A 60 0.86 6.86 -7.99
CA VAL A 60 2.02 7.39 -7.28
C VAL A 60 2.51 6.36 -6.27
N THR A 61 3.82 6.10 -6.27
CA THR A 61 4.44 5.23 -5.28
C THR A 61 5.61 5.93 -4.57
N ILE A 62 6.37 5.17 -3.78
CA ILE A 62 7.55 5.67 -3.06
C ILE A 62 8.47 6.46 -4.02
N PRO A 63 9.03 7.61 -3.59
CA PRO A 63 8.82 8.28 -2.30
C PRO A 63 7.71 9.35 -2.33
N LEU A 64 6.89 9.38 -3.39
CA LEU A 64 6.08 10.54 -3.78
C LEU A 64 4.67 10.60 -3.17
N LYS A 65 4.16 9.53 -2.50
CA LYS A 65 2.77 9.46 -2.01
C LYS A 65 2.37 10.60 -1.04
N VAL A 66 3.31 11.11 -0.26
CA VAL A 66 3.09 12.25 0.63
C VAL A 66 3.36 13.57 -0.09
N PRO A 67 4.54 13.79 -0.74
CA PRO A 67 4.83 15.05 -1.43
C PRO A 67 3.81 15.45 -2.50
N ILE A 68 3.21 14.48 -3.20
CA ILE A 68 2.23 14.75 -4.27
C ILE A 68 1.02 15.55 -3.77
N THR A 69 0.65 15.40 -2.50
CA THR A 69 -0.54 16.07 -1.94
C THR A 69 -0.45 17.59 -2.01
N LEU A 70 0.75 18.15 -2.01
CA LEU A 70 0.99 19.60 -2.13
C LEU A 70 0.64 20.17 -3.51
N PHE A 71 0.47 19.31 -4.52
CA PHE A 71 0.24 19.70 -5.91
C PHE A 71 -1.21 19.41 -6.39
N LEU A 72 -2.06 18.90 -5.48
CA LEU A 72 -3.43 18.53 -5.80
C LEU A 72 -4.41 19.69 -5.51
N SER A 73 -5.40 19.84 -6.38
CA SER A 73 -6.50 20.79 -6.16
C SER A 73 -7.49 20.32 -5.11
N GLY A 74 -7.50 19.03 -4.81
CA GLY A 74 -8.27 18.39 -3.76
C GLY A 74 -7.95 16.92 -3.66
N VAL A 75 -8.43 16.30 -2.58
CA VAL A 75 -8.28 14.86 -2.30
C VAL A 75 -9.60 14.30 -1.77
N ASP A 76 -9.81 13.00 -1.93
CA ASP A 76 -10.93 12.34 -1.28
C ASP A 76 -10.72 12.26 0.25
N ASN A 77 -11.77 11.91 0.98
CA ASN A 77 -11.71 11.84 2.43
C ASN A 77 -10.64 10.84 2.92
N VAL A 78 -10.47 9.71 2.22
CA VAL A 78 -9.50 8.67 2.59
C VAL A 78 -8.07 9.18 2.42
N ALA A 79 -7.75 9.82 1.30
CA ALA A 79 -6.44 10.41 1.05
C ALA A 79 -6.14 11.57 2.02
N ASN A 80 -7.15 12.38 2.34
CA ASN A 80 -7.04 13.47 3.31
C ASN A 80 -6.65 12.95 4.69
N VAL A 81 -7.37 11.95 5.18
CA VAL A 81 -7.12 11.31 6.49
C VAL A 81 -5.77 10.59 6.53
N ALA A 82 -5.40 9.90 5.45
CA ALA A 82 -4.09 9.25 5.34
C ALA A 82 -2.93 10.26 5.20
N GLY A 83 -3.21 11.50 4.77
CA GLY A 83 -2.18 12.48 4.42
C GLY A 83 -1.26 11.99 3.29
N SER A 84 -1.80 11.16 2.39
CA SER A 84 -1.07 10.60 1.26
C SER A 84 -2.02 10.17 0.15
N ALA A 85 -1.56 10.26 -1.12
CA ALA A 85 -2.31 9.81 -2.28
C ALA A 85 -1.47 8.86 -3.13
N ASN A 86 -2.07 7.78 -3.64
CA ASN A 86 -1.44 6.82 -4.54
C ASN A 86 -2.11 6.79 -5.93
N THR A 87 -3.24 7.48 -6.11
CA THR A 87 -4.01 7.51 -7.35
C THR A 87 -4.46 8.91 -7.64
N ILE A 88 -4.08 9.45 -8.78
CA ILE A 88 -4.38 10.82 -9.19
C ILE A 88 -5.24 10.77 -10.45
N LYS A 89 -6.31 11.54 -10.46
CA LYS A 89 -7.14 11.80 -11.63
C LYS A 89 -6.84 13.21 -12.13
N ILE A 90 -6.53 13.36 -13.42
CA ILE A 90 -6.39 14.65 -14.09
C ILE A 90 -7.75 14.98 -14.67
N LEU A 91 -8.30 16.14 -14.28
CA LEU A 91 -9.61 16.61 -14.69
C LEU A 91 -9.50 17.38 -16.03
N PRO A 92 -10.63 17.62 -16.74
CA PRO A 92 -10.61 18.32 -18.02
C PRO A 92 -9.99 19.72 -18.00
N ASP A 93 -10.04 20.41 -16.86
CA ASP A 93 -9.40 21.70 -16.62
C ASP A 93 -7.92 21.59 -16.25
N SER A 94 -7.34 20.40 -16.37
CA SER A 94 -5.96 20.06 -15.98
C SER A 94 -5.67 20.14 -14.48
N SER A 95 -6.67 20.36 -13.64
CA SER A 95 -6.51 20.18 -12.20
C SER A 95 -6.35 18.71 -11.83
N MET A 96 -5.74 18.43 -10.69
CA MET A 96 -5.44 17.07 -10.24
C MET A 96 -6.15 16.78 -8.93
N TYR A 97 -6.90 15.69 -8.88
CA TYR A 97 -7.60 15.24 -7.68
C TYR A 97 -7.04 13.89 -7.20
N GLY A 98 -6.74 13.79 -5.90
CA GLY A 98 -6.05 12.66 -5.30
C GLY A 98 -6.96 11.70 -4.56
N TYR A 99 -6.60 10.42 -4.62
CA TYR A 99 -7.26 9.32 -3.91
C TYR A 99 -6.21 8.43 -3.24
N ASN A 100 -6.65 7.70 -2.21
CA ASN A 100 -5.81 6.66 -1.62
C ASN A 100 -6.48 5.30 -1.74
N THR A 101 -6.14 4.57 -2.81
CA THR A 101 -6.66 3.23 -3.07
C THR A 101 -5.94 2.12 -2.31
N ASP A 102 -4.79 2.41 -1.66
CA ASP A 102 -4.09 1.44 -0.82
C ASP A 102 -4.95 1.00 0.37
N VAL A 103 -5.71 1.93 0.97
CA VAL A 103 -6.64 1.62 2.06
C VAL A 103 -7.68 0.58 1.63
N TYR A 104 -8.28 0.81 0.46
CA TYR A 104 -9.24 -0.13 -0.13
C TYR A 104 -8.58 -1.49 -0.39
N GLY A 105 -7.42 -1.48 -1.06
CA GLY A 105 -6.67 -2.70 -1.38
C GLY A 105 -6.30 -3.51 -0.13
N PHE A 106 -5.86 -2.85 0.93
CA PHE A 106 -5.51 -3.48 2.19
C PHE A 106 -6.70 -4.18 2.85
N VAL A 107 -7.84 -3.52 2.92
CA VAL A 107 -9.05 -4.08 3.55
C VAL A 107 -9.62 -5.20 2.69
N GLU A 108 -9.73 -5.01 1.37
CA GLU A 108 -10.31 -6.01 0.46
C GLU A 108 -9.46 -7.28 0.32
N ALA A 109 -8.14 -7.18 0.46
CA ALA A 109 -7.26 -8.36 0.43
C ALA A 109 -7.37 -9.23 1.69
N MET A 110 -7.98 -8.73 2.76
CA MET A 110 -8.28 -9.55 3.93
C MET A 110 -9.53 -10.40 3.69
N PRO A 111 -9.50 -11.71 3.96
CA PRO A 111 -10.69 -12.54 3.98
C PRO A 111 -11.80 -11.92 4.85
N GLU A 112 -13.05 -11.99 4.39
CA GLU A 112 -14.18 -11.34 5.08
C GLU A 112 -14.36 -11.82 6.52
N GLU A 113 -14.12 -13.11 6.78
CA GLU A 113 -14.18 -13.72 8.11
C GLU A 113 -13.11 -13.22 9.07
N ILE A 114 -12.00 -12.68 8.55
CA ILE A 114 -10.90 -12.15 9.37
C ILE A 114 -11.16 -10.72 9.84
N ARG A 115 -11.77 -9.90 9.00
CA ARG A 115 -11.98 -8.47 9.29
C ARG A 115 -12.64 -8.20 10.65
N PRO A 116 -13.73 -8.90 11.05
CA PRO A 116 -14.36 -8.69 12.35
C PRO A 116 -13.48 -9.07 13.55
N THR A 117 -12.53 -10.02 13.38
CA THR A 117 -11.65 -10.48 14.46
C THR A 117 -10.65 -9.42 14.93
N LEU A 118 -10.45 -8.37 14.14
CA LEU A 118 -9.53 -7.27 14.46
C LEU A 118 -10.16 -6.20 15.36
N LYS A 119 -11.49 -6.18 15.48
CA LYS A 119 -12.18 -5.19 16.31
C LYS A 119 -11.72 -5.27 17.77
N GLY A 120 -11.29 -4.12 18.31
CA GLY A 120 -10.81 -3.99 19.68
C GLY A 120 -9.43 -4.63 19.96
N GLN A 121 -8.75 -5.13 18.91
CA GLN A 121 -7.43 -5.75 19.01
C GLN A 121 -6.29 -4.74 18.80
N ASN A 122 -5.07 -5.15 19.15
CA ASN A 122 -3.87 -4.39 18.90
C ASN A 122 -3.22 -4.80 17.59
N ALA A 123 -2.63 -3.83 16.87
CA ALA A 123 -1.90 -4.02 15.65
C ALA A 123 -0.46 -3.49 15.75
N ALA A 124 0.50 -4.22 15.20
CA ALA A 124 1.86 -3.77 14.98
C ALA A 124 2.08 -3.48 13.49
N VAL A 125 2.66 -2.34 13.17
CA VAL A 125 2.97 -1.94 11.78
C VAL A 125 4.46 -1.62 11.68
N LEU A 126 5.16 -2.32 10.80
CA LEU A 126 6.57 -2.06 10.51
C LEU A 126 6.68 -1.00 9.41
N GLY A 127 7.31 0.14 9.75
CA GLY A 127 7.48 1.28 8.86
C GLY A 127 6.57 2.47 9.17
N ASN A 128 6.91 3.64 8.59
CA ASN A 128 6.21 4.92 8.80
C ASN A 128 6.08 5.74 7.51
N GLY A 129 6.11 5.08 6.36
CA GLY A 129 5.95 5.71 5.04
C GLY A 129 4.50 5.90 4.62
N GLY A 130 4.29 6.27 3.34
CA GLY A 130 2.95 6.46 2.76
C GLY A 130 2.07 5.22 2.82
N ALA A 131 2.64 4.01 2.68
CA ALA A 131 1.90 2.76 2.86
C ALA A 131 1.44 2.57 4.31
N ALA A 132 2.32 2.82 5.30
CA ALA A 132 1.97 2.72 6.72
C ALA A 132 0.78 3.63 7.09
N ARG A 133 0.71 4.83 6.51
CA ARG A 133 -0.42 5.75 6.67
C ARG A 133 -1.73 5.14 6.17
N ALA A 134 -1.72 4.56 4.97
CA ALA A 134 -2.89 3.89 4.40
C ALA A 134 -3.32 2.67 5.24
N ILE A 135 -2.34 1.86 5.69
CA ILE A 135 -2.60 0.72 6.56
C ILE A 135 -3.23 1.15 7.89
N ALA A 136 -2.73 2.24 8.48
CA ALA A 136 -3.32 2.80 9.70
C ALA A 136 -4.79 3.17 9.53
N VAL A 137 -5.14 3.83 8.42
CA VAL A 137 -6.53 4.15 8.09
C VAL A 137 -7.37 2.88 7.94
N GLY A 138 -6.85 1.87 7.21
CA GLY A 138 -7.52 0.58 7.05
C GLY A 138 -7.77 -0.14 8.38
N LEU A 139 -6.77 -0.18 9.27
CA LEU A 139 -6.88 -0.76 10.60
C LEU A 139 -7.88 0.01 11.49
N ALA A 140 -7.89 1.35 11.41
CA ALA A 140 -8.86 2.17 12.14
C ALA A 140 -10.31 1.94 11.65
N ILE A 141 -10.52 1.78 10.33
CA ILE A 141 -11.82 1.38 9.75
C ILE A 141 -12.27 0.02 10.28
N LEU A 142 -11.33 -0.93 10.47
CA LEU A 142 -11.56 -2.25 11.07
C LEU A 142 -11.70 -2.21 12.59
N LYS A 143 -11.68 -0.99 13.18
CA LYS A 143 -11.92 -0.73 14.61
C LYS A 143 -10.92 -1.42 15.54
N VAL A 144 -9.64 -1.46 15.15
CA VAL A 144 -8.59 -1.87 16.09
C VAL A 144 -8.53 -0.87 17.25
N LYS A 145 -8.12 -1.35 18.42
CA LYS A 145 -8.00 -0.51 19.62
C LYS A 145 -6.70 0.29 19.63
N LYS A 146 -5.62 -0.32 19.15
CA LYS A 146 -4.27 0.24 19.25
C LYS A 146 -3.45 -0.10 18.00
N ILE A 147 -2.64 0.86 17.55
CA ILE A 147 -1.66 0.68 16.46
C ILE A 147 -0.30 1.16 16.95
N ASP A 148 0.67 0.26 17.07
CA ASP A 148 2.06 0.62 17.34
C ASP A 148 2.85 0.51 16.03
N PHE A 149 3.42 1.64 15.62
CA PHE A 149 4.35 1.69 14.49
C PHE A 149 5.77 1.45 14.99
N TYR A 150 6.50 0.60 14.30
CA TYR A 150 7.90 0.32 14.55
C TYR A 150 8.73 0.82 13.38
N ALA A 151 9.56 1.82 13.61
CA ALA A 151 10.31 2.51 12.55
C ALA A 151 11.73 2.86 13.00
N ARG A 152 12.63 3.05 12.04
CA ARG A 152 14.00 3.54 12.28
C ARG A 152 14.03 5.04 12.57
N ASN A 153 13.19 5.81 11.90
CA ASN A 153 13.07 7.25 12.10
C ASN A 153 11.79 7.56 12.90
N ILE A 154 11.94 7.69 14.22
CA ILE A 154 10.81 7.94 15.13
C ILE A 154 10.28 9.38 15.03
N ILE A 155 11.09 10.35 14.60
CA ILE A 155 10.65 11.75 14.45
C ILE A 155 9.57 11.83 13.38
N ASN A 156 9.86 11.36 12.17
CA ASN A 156 8.86 11.29 11.09
C ASN A 156 7.67 10.40 11.46
N GLY A 157 7.90 9.36 12.25
CA GLY A 157 6.84 8.48 12.75
C GLY A 157 5.92 9.17 13.76
N ALA A 158 6.45 9.98 14.65
CA ALA A 158 5.67 10.76 15.61
C ALA A 158 4.80 11.81 14.91
N GLU A 159 5.34 12.52 13.91
CA GLU A 159 4.55 13.46 13.09
C GLU A 159 3.41 12.76 12.35
N MET A 160 3.67 11.57 11.79
CA MET A 160 2.65 10.76 11.15
C MET A 160 1.54 10.36 12.14
N VAL A 161 1.92 9.87 13.32
CA VAL A 161 0.98 9.46 14.37
C VAL A 161 0.13 10.63 14.84
N GLU A 162 0.73 11.80 15.07
CA GLU A 162 0.00 13.00 15.47
C GLU A 162 -1.05 13.42 14.44
N ALA A 163 -0.70 13.36 13.15
CA ALA A 163 -1.64 13.66 12.07
C ALA A 163 -2.80 12.65 12.00
N LEU A 164 -2.54 11.35 12.20
CA LEU A 164 -3.56 10.30 12.17
C LEU A 164 -4.50 10.35 13.38
N ARG A 165 -3.97 10.60 14.58
CA ARG A 165 -4.77 10.70 15.81
C ARG A 165 -5.88 11.72 15.73
N ARG A 166 -5.68 12.84 15.03
CA ARG A 166 -6.71 13.88 14.86
C ARG A 166 -7.96 13.34 14.18
N ASN A 167 -7.81 12.34 13.33
CA ASN A 167 -8.93 11.72 12.60
C ASN A 167 -9.49 10.46 13.29
N PHE A 168 -8.71 9.85 14.20
CA PHE A 168 -9.07 8.60 14.89
C PHE A 168 -8.80 8.73 16.40
N PRO A 169 -9.54 9.58 17.11
CA PRO A 169 -9.31 9.84 18.55
C PRO A 169 -9.52 8.59 19.43
N ASP A 170 -10.33 7.65 18.96
CA ASP A 170 -10.64 6.39 19.68
C ASP A 170 -9.60 5.28 19.46
N VAL A 171 -8.59 5.51 18.60
CA VAL A 171 -7.53 4.54 18.32
C VAL A 171 -6.23 5.02 18.96
N GLU A 172 -5.72 4.27 19.93
CA GLU A 172 -4.38 4.54 20.46
C GLU A 172 -3.33 4.29 19.38
N MET A 173 -2.47 5.28 19.12
CA MET A 173 -1.40 5.14 18.14
C MET A 173 -0.08 5.60 18.73
N ASN A 174 0.99 4.83 18.53
CA ASN A 174 2.33 5.19 18.99
C ASN A 174 3.34 4.88 17.90
N CYS A 175 4.47 5.61 17.91
CA CYS A 175 5.64 5.25 17.11
C CYS A 175 6.80 4.90 18.04
N LYS A 176 7.40 3.75 17.83
CA LYS A 176 8.48 3.17 18.62
C LYS A 176 9.67 2.86 17.72
N GLN A 177 10.86 2.87 18.30
CA GLN A 177 12.08 2.44 17.61
C GLN A 177 11.96 0.95 17.29
N ILE A 178 12.29 0.55 16.06
CA ILE A 178 12.16 -0.86 15.65
C ILE A 178 13.10 -1.78 16.43
N GLU A 179 14.25 -1.28 16.84
CA GLU A 179 15.24 -1.99 17.66
C GLU A 179 14.70 -2.34 19.07
N ASN A 180 13.66 -1.65 19.51
CA ASN A 180 13.00 -1.92 20.81
C ASN A 180 11.86 -2.94 20.69
N LEU A 181 11.60 -3.49 19.51
CA LEU A 181 10.61 -4.54 19.33
C LEU A 181 11.18 -5.88 19.81
N SER A 182 10.75 -6.33 20.97
CA SER A 182 11.19 -7.58 21.60
C SER A 182 10.11 -8.66 21.67
N SER A 183 8.84 -8.29 21.50
CA SER A 183 7.71 -9.22 21.56
C SER A 183 6.51 -8.71 20.76
N LEU A 184 5.80 -9.64 20.14
CA LEU A 184 4.53 -9.43 19.43
C LEU A 184 3.33 -10.11 20.12
N ALA A 185 3.49 -10.61 21.36
CA ALA A 185 2.46 -11.38 22.08
C ALA A 185 1.14 -10.60 22.29
N GLU A 186 1.20 -9.26 22.36
CA GLU A 186 0.01 -8.42 22.55
C GLU A 186 -0.73 -8.07 21.24
N TYR A 187 -0.17 -8.42 20.07
CA TYR A 187 -0.72 -7.99 18.77
C TYR A 187 -1.46 -9.12 18.06
N LYS A 188 -2.68 -8.81 17.62
CA LYS A 188 -3.49 -9.70 16.79
C LYS A 188 -3.03 -9.72 15.34
N ILE A 189 -2.47 -8.62 14.87
CA ILE A 189 -1.96 -8.50 13.51
C ILE A 189 -0.62 -7.77 13.48
N LEU A 190 0.32 -8.32 12.71
CA LEU A 190 1.56 -7.68 12.30
C LEU A 190 1.46 -7.33 10.82
N VAL A 191 1.74 -6.07 10.45
CA VAL A 191 1.77 -5.65 9.04
C VAL A 191 3.15 -5.12 8.68
N ASN A 192 3.81 -5.74 7.71
CA ASN A 192 5.03 -5.19 7.11
C ASN A 192 4.68 -4.20 6.01
N THR A 193 5.07 -2.94 6.18
CA THR A 193 4.94 -1.87 5.17
C THR A 193 6.30 -1.38 4.67
N THR A 194 7.38 -2.02 5.10
CA THR A 194 8.74 -1.72 4.64
C THR A 194 9.05 -2.41 3.32
N PRO A 195 10.05 -1.95 2.56
CA PRO A 195 10.50 -2.64 1.36
C PRO A 195 11.40 -3.87 1.66
N ILE A 196 11.61 -4.23 2.94
CA ILE A 196 12.45 -5.39 3.30
C ILE A 196 11.70 -6.65 2.91
N GLY A 197 12.40 -7.55 2.21
CA GLY A 197 11.85 -8.78 1.64
C GLY A 197 11.53 -8.67 0.14
N MET A 198 11.51 -7.47 -0.46
CA MET A 198 11.31 -7.30 -1.92
C MET A 198 12.46 -7.89 -2.73
N LYS A 199 12.15 -8.42 -3.93
CA LYS A 199 13.14 -8.93 -4.90
C LYS A 199 14.23 -7.89 -5.21
N SER A 200 13.88 -6.62 -5.27
CA SER A 200 14.79 -5.50 -5.52
C SER A 200 15.54 -4.98 -4.29
N LYS A 201 15.07 -5.33 -3.09
CA LYS A 201 15.67 -4.89 -1.82
C LYS A 201 15.58 -6.00 -0.78
N ALA A 202 16.73 -6.46 -0.30
CA ALA A 202 16.80 -7.39 0.82
C ALA A 202 15.96 -8.68 0.65
N MET A 203 15.98 -9.27 -0.56
CA MET A 203 15.35 -10.57 -0.83
C MET A 203 15.91 -11.64 0.12
N GLY A 204 15.02 -12.46 0.71
CA GLY A 204 15.40 -13.50 1.67
C GLY A 204 15.67 -12.98 3.09
N ILE A 205 15.44 -11.68 3.35
CA ILE A 205 15.60 -11.07 4.67
C ILE A 205 14.21 -10.77 5.25
N SER A 206 14.02 -11.09 6.53
CA SER A 206 12.85 -10.67 7.30
C SER A 206 13.08 -9.27 7.90
N PRO A 207 12.05 -8.40 7.99
CA PRO A 207 12.19 -7.09 8.62
C PRO A 207 12.41 -7.15 10.13
N ILE A 208 12.13 -8.28 10.76
CA ILE A 208 12.33 -8.55 12.20
C ILE A 208 12.81 -9.99 12.39
N GLU A 209 13.44 -10.25 13.54
CA GLU A 209 13.99 -11.54 13.92
C GLU A 209 12.90 -12.61 14.10
N GLU A 210 13.22 -13.87 13.77
CA GLU A 210 12.31 -15.00 13.92
C GLU A 210 11.85 -15.18 15.37
N ASP A 211 12.73 -14.97 16.35
CA ASP A 211 12.41 -15.12 17.76
C ASP A 211 11.33 -14.14 18.22
N ILE A 212 11.25 -12.96 17.63
CA ILE A 212 10.18 -11.98 17.88
C ILE A 212 8.86 -12.48 17.29
N ILE A 213 8.88 -13.04 16.07
CA ILE A 213 7.67 -13.58 15.41
C ILE A 213 7.11 -14.77 16.21
N LYS A 214 7.94 -15.61 16.79
CA LYS A 214 7.54 -16.73 17.65
C LYS A 214 6.70 -16.32 18.87
N THR A 215 6.83 -15.09 19.33
CA THR A 215 6.05 -14.59 20.46
C THR A 215 4.57 -14.34 20.15
N MET A 216 4.19 -14.33 18.86
CA MET A 216 2.80 -14.12 18.44
C MET A 216 1.90 -15.29 18.88
N ASN A 217 0.67 -14.97 19.24
CA ASN A 217 -0.35 -15.98 19.51
C ASN A 217 -0.71 -16.73 18.21
N LYS A 218 -1.11 -18.01 18.35
CA LYS A 218 -1.40 -18.88 17.18
C LYS A 218 -2.55 -18.41 16.30
N ASP A 219 -3.46 -17.63 16.84
CA ASP A 219 -4.59 -17.02 16.13
C ASP A 219 -4.26 -15.64 15.55
N SER A 220 -3.00 -15.20 15.65
CA SER A 220 -2.55 -13.92 15.10
C SER A 220 -2.25 -14.01 13.61
N ILE A 221 -2.17 -12.84 12.99
CA ILE A 221 -2.08 -12.66 11.54
C ILE A 221 -0.78 -11.93 11.19
N VAL A 222 -0.07 -12.41 10.19
CA VAL A 222 1.06 -11.70 9.59
C VAL A 222 0.67 -11.29 8.17
N TYR A 223 0.62 -9.98 7.93
CA TYR A 223 0.33 -9.40 6.64
C TYR A 223 1.57 -8.73 6.08
N ASP A 224 2.06 -9.19 4.95
CA ASP A 224 3.17 -8.55 4.25
C ASP A 224 2.68 -7.89 2.97
N ILE A 225 2.79 -6.55 2.87
CA ILE A 225 2.38 -5.84 1.65
C ILE A 225 3.38 -6.02 0.49
N VAL A 226 4.54 -6.60 0.74
CA VAL A 226 5.45 -7.01 -0.32
C VAL A 226 4.80 -8.11 -1.14
N TYR A 227 4.73 -7.91 -2.46
CA TYR A 227 4.09 -8.84 -3.39
C TYR A 227 5.09 -9.61 -4.27
N ASN A 228 6.32 -9.16 -4.38
CA ASN A 228 7.38 -9.82 -5.15
C ASN A 228 8.67 -9.91 -4.33
N PRO A 229 9.07 -11.12 -3.90
CA PRO A 229 8.45 -12.43 -4.16
C PRO A 229 7.13 -12.62 -3.41
N LEU A 230 6.26 -13.54 -3.90
CA LEU A 230 5.00 -13.89 -3.24
C LEU A 230 5.21 -14.44 -1.82
N LYS A 231 6.27 -15.20 -1.61
CA LYS A 231 6.63 -15.79 -0.32
C LYS A 231 7.90 -15.12 0.20
N THR A 232 7.74 -13.96 0.84
CA THR A 232 8.84 -13.29 1.54
C THR A 232 9.33 -14.12 2.71
N GLU A 233 10.52 -13.82 3.24
CA GLU A 233 11.03 -14.55 4.41
C GLU A 233 10.14 -14.34 5.63
N LEU A 234 9.57 -13.16 5.82
CA LEU A 234 8.58 -12.90 6.88
C LEU A 234 7.38 -13.89 6.78
N ILE A 235 6.82 -14.05 5.59
CA ILE A 235 5.70 -14.98 5.34
C ILE A 235 6.13 -16.44 5.56
N ARG A 236 7.36 -16.82 5.17
CA ARG A 236 7.88 -18.17 5.41
C ARG A 236 8.03 -18.48 6.89
N ILE A 237 8.61 -17.55 7.65
CA ILE A 237 8.74 -17.68 9.10
C ILE A 237 7.36 -17.80 9.74
N ALA A 238 6.45 -16.90 9.45
CA ALA A 238 5.09 -16.93 10.01
C ALA A 238 4.39 -18.28 9.78
N LYS A 239 4.48 -18.82 8.55
CA LYS A 239 3.91 -20.14 8.21
C LYS A 239 4.56 -21.29 8.97
N ARG A 240 5.91 -21.28 9.16
CA ARG A 240 6.61 -22.30 9.98
C ARG A 240 6.09 -22.33 11.41
N HIS A 241 5.68 -21.17 11.94
CA HIS A 241 5.12 -21.06 13.29
C HIS A 241 3.59 -21.22 13.35
N GLY A 242 2.95 -21.62 12.24
CA GLY A 242 1.52 -21.90 12.18
C GLY A 242 0.63 -20.65 12.28
N LEU A 243 1.18 -19.47 11.97
CA LEU A 243 0.44 -18.21 11.94
C LEU A 243 -0.33 -18.06 10.62
N MET A 244 -1.47 -17.41 10.69
CA MET A 244 -2.19 -16.99 9.47
C MET A 244 -1.38 -15.94 8.71
N THR A 245 -1.36 -16.05 7.39
CA THR A 245 -0.58 -15.11 6.56
C THR A 245 -1.41 -14.52 5.43
N ILE A 246 -1.24 -13.21 5.18
CA ILE A 246 -1.81 -12.50 4.04
C ILE A 246 -0.64 -11.93 3.21
N GLN A 247 -0.68 -12.17 1.91
CA GLN A 247 0.36 -11.76 0.96
C GLN A 247 -0.03 -10.49 0.22
N GLY A 248 0.93 -9.68 -0.18
CA GLY A 248 0.70 -8.36 -0.77
C GLY A 248 0.10 -8.34 -2.18
N LEU A 249 0.08 -9.47 -2.89
CA LEU A 249 -0.43 -9.50 -4.27
C LEU A 249 -1.89 -9.07 -4.37
N ASP A 250 -2.77 -9.59 -3.51
CA ASP A 250 -4.19 -9.24 -3.56
C ASP A 250 -4.42 -7.75 -3.25
N MET A 251 -3.64 -7.18 -2.32
CA MET A 251 -3.67 -5.73 -2.08
C MET A 251 -3.26 -4.94 -3.34
N LEU A 252 -2.21 -5.37 -4.04
CA LEU A 252 -1.77 -4.76 -5.30
C LEU A 252 -2.89 -4.79 -6.35
N ILE A 253 -3.58 -5.93 -6.50
CA ILE A 253 -4.67 -6.09 -7.46
C ILE A 253 -5.85 -5.20 -7.11
N TYR A 254 -6.34 -5.25 -5.87
CA TYR A 254 -7.54 -4.50 -5.48
C TYR A 254 -7.32 -2.98 -5.51
N GLN A 255 -6.15 -2.48 -5.05
CA GLN A 255 -5.84 -1.05 -5.16
C GLN A 255 -5.73 -0.60 -6.62
N GLY A 256 -5.13 -1.44 -7.49
CA GLY A 256 -5.01 -1.17 -8.93
C GLY A 256 -6.36 -1.18 -9.65
N ALA A 257 -7.24 -2.13 -9.31
CA ALA A 257 -8.60 -2.19 -9.83
C ALA A 257 -9.43 -0.97 -9.40
N LYS A 258 -9.27 -0.53 -8.14
CA LYS A 258 -9.94 0.67 -7.65
C LYS A 258 -9.45 1.95 -8.32
N ALA A 259 -8.15 2.06 -8.57
CA ALA A 259 -7.58 3.15 -9.36
C ALA A 259 -8.16 3.18 -10.78
N PHE A 260 -8.21 2.04 -11.44
CA PHE A 260 -8.81 1.89 -12.77
C PHE A 260 -10.30 2.33 -12.80
N GLU A 261 -11.08 1.91 -11.80
CA GLU A 261 -12.48 2.31 -11.64
C GLU A 261 -12.63 3.83 -11.48
N ILE A 262 -11.77 4.46 -10.67
CA ILE A 262 -11.77 5.92 -10.47
C ILE A 262 -11.53 6.67 -11.79
N TRP A 263 -10.60 6.19 -12.61
CA TRP A 263 -10.26 6.85 -13.87
C TRP A 263 -11.30 6.65 -14.96
N THR A 264 -11.82 5.43 -15.07
CA THR A 264 -12.67 5.02 -16.22
C THR A 264 -14.14 4.95 -15.90
N GLY A 265 -14.53 4.91 -14.63
CA GLY A 265 -15.89 4.62 -14.19
C GLY A 265 -16.31 3.17 -14.37
N LYS A 266 -15.40 2.27 -14.77
CA LYS A 266 -15.67 0.85 -15.07
C LYS A 266 -14.86 -0.07 -14.17
N LYS A 267 -15.49 -1.12 -13.65
CA LYS A 267 -14.82 -2.14 -12.83
C LYS A 267 -14.11 -3.16 -13.73
N PRO A 268 -12.79 -3.35 -13.57
CA PRO A 268 -12.07 -4.40 -14.28
C PRO A 268 -12.27 -5.78 -13.61
N ASP A 269 -11.91 -6.83 -14.34
CA ASP A 269 -11.89 -8.20 -13.80
C ASP A 269 -10.60 -8.42 -12.99
N THR A 270 -10.74 -8.42 -11.66
CA THR A 270 -9.61 -8.59 -10.73
C THR A 270 -8.93 -9.96 -10.83
N LEU A 271 -9.67 -11.01 -11.24
CA LEU A 271 -9.10 -12.33 -11.45
C LEU A 271 -8.15 -12.33 -12.66
N LYS A 272 -8.54 -11.71 -13.76
CA LYS A 272 -7.67 -11.56 -14.93
C LYS A 272 -6.44 -10.73 -14.62
N MET A 273 -6.58 -9.64 -13.83
CA MET A 273 -5.43 -8.85 -13.37
C MET A 273 -4.47 -9.69 -12.52
N LYS A 274 -5.00 -10.53 -11.62
CA LYS A 274 -4.19 -11.42 -10.76
C LYS A 274 -3.48 -12.49 -11.56
N ILE A 275 -4.15 -13.11 -12.52
CA ILE A 275 -3.54 -14.12 -13.41
C ILE A 275 -2.37 -13.50 -14.17
N ALA A 276 -2.56 -12.35 -14.81
CA ALA A 276 -1.49 -11.66 -15.53
C ALA A 276 -0.28 -11.33 -14.63
N ALA A 277 -0.51 -10.89 -13.39
CA ALA A 277 0.56 -10.65 -12.43
C ALA A 277 1.32 -11.93 -12.05
N LEU A 278 0.60 -13.06 -11.89
CA LEU A 278 1.22 -14.34 -11.54
C LEU A 278 2.04 -14.91 -12.69
N GLU A 279 1.57 -14.78 -13.94
CA GLU A 279 2.31 -15.20 -15.14
C GLU A 279 3.64 -14.44 -15.26
N GLU A 280 3.62 -13.12 -15.10
CA GLU A 280 4.84 -12.27 -15.15
C GLU A 280 5.84 -12.58 -14.01
N MET A 281 5.38 -13.11 -12.88
CA MET A 281 6.27 -13.46 -11.75
C MET A 281 6.99 -14.79 -11.93
N VAL A 282 6.53 -15.64 -12.86
CA VAL A 282 7.15 -16.95 -13.15
C VAL A 282 8.35 -16.79 -14.07
N ASP A 283 8.35 -15.76 -14.91
CA ASP A 283 9.45 -15.40 -15.82
C ASP A 283 10.55 -14.61 -15.06
#